data_61f479c54dde3694cb230390a98f60b2
#
_entry.id   61f479c54dde3694cb230390a98f60b2
#
_cell.length_a   1.000
_cell.length_b   1.000
_cell.length_c   1.000
_cell.angle_alpha   90.00
_cell.angle_beta   90.00
_cell.angle_gamma   90.00
#
_symmetry.space_group_name_H-M   'P 1'
#
loop_
_entity.id
_entity.type
_entity.pdbx_description
1 polymer ?
#
loop_
_entity_poly.entity_id
_entity_poly.type
_entity_poly.pdbx_seq_one_letter_code
_entity_poly.pdbx_strand_id
1 'polypeptide(L)'
;MPIWIVFLSQWKKRGAYVNQELLAHLKVAKREIIRLGWQGDPSQLILYPGSNSDRTMTEVFGNQVVHIDPDDKALALLQKKGFRTEQMTIEDYIANMSDREKVGMILSYNAGLVPDSALERLREGGIILANNWHGSADDLHSKKGLELIGAVVQGTEDFVTGPTAENLLGMQCFVYSAGGHVNENPTEEEIGQARADADVVFEEYRSPDSLWIFRKESVKSE
;
A
#
# COMPACT_ATOMS: atom_id res chain seq x y z
N MET A 1 -15.91 -25.63 3.03
CA MET A 1 -14.80 -24.95 3.75
C MET A 1 -14.59 -23.63 3.05
N PRO A 2 -14.67 -22.49 3.74
CA PRO A 2 -14.49 -21.20 3.09
C PRO A 2 -13.07 -21.10 2.52
N ILE A 3 -12.97 -20.58 1.30
CA ILE A 3 -11.72 -20.38 0.53
C ILE A 3 -10.66 -19.61 1.35
N TRP A 4 -11.08 -18.73 2.23
CA TRP A 4 -10.25 -17.99 3.18
C TRP A 4 -9.38 -18.86 4.10
N ILE A 5 -9.89 -20.04 4.53
CA ILE A 5 -9.11 -20.96 5.38
C ILE A 5 -7.96 -21.61 4.60
N VAL A 6 -8.14 -21.80 3.30
CA VAL A 6 -7.10 -22.35 2.40
C VAL A 6 -6.01 -21.32 2.15
N PHE A 7 -6.37 -20.05 1.96
CA PHE A 7 -5.40 -18.95 1.79
C PHE A 7 -4.58 -18.76 3.07
N LEU A 8 -5.22 -18.63 4.23
CA LEU A 8 -4.51 -18.46 5.52
C LEU A 8 -3.61 -19.66 5.86
N SER A 9 -3.97 -20.89 5.45
CA SER A 9 -3.16 -22.08 5.71
C SER A 9 -1.90 -22.17 4.82
N GLN A 10 -1.95 -21.59 3.62
CA GLN A 10 -0.77 -21.51 2.73
C GLN A 10 0.20 -20.40 3.15
N TRP A 11 -0.29 -19.30 3.73
CA TRP A 11 0.57 -18.23 4.23
C TRP A 11 1.47 -18.67 5.39
N LYS A 12 0.96 -19.51 6.28
CA LYS A 12 1.71 -19.99 7.48
C LYS A 12 2.95 -20.85 7.17
N LYS A 13 3.16 -21.29 5.92
CA LYS A 13 4.30 -22.16 5.55
C LYS A 13 5.38 -21.48 4.73
N ARG A 14 5.25 -20.22 4.36
CA ARG A 14 6.23 -19.50 3.55
C ARG A 14 7.18 -18.73 4.46
N GLY A 15 8.49 -18.94 4.26
CA GLY A 15 9.52 -18.05 4.82
C GLY A 15 9.37 -16.63 4.27
N ALA A 16 10.30 -15.72 4.60
CA ALA A 16 10.31 -14.38 4.00
C ALA A 16 10.24 -14.51 2.47
N TYR A 17 9.22 -13.89 1.88
CA TYR A 17 8.87 -14.06 0.46
C TYR A 17 8.99 -12.74 -0.31
N VAL A 18 8.97 -12.85 -1.63
CA VAL A 18 8.86 -11.72 -2.56
C VAL A 18 7.54 -11.86 -3.30
N ASN A 19 6.69 -10.83 -3.22
CA ASN A 19 5.49 -10.71 -4.02
C ASN A 19 5.89 -10.26 -5.44
N GLN A 20 5.73 -11.12 -6.43
CA GLN A 20 6.23 -10.87 -7.78
C GLN A 20 5.45 -9.76 -8.50
N GLU A 21 4.16 -9.64 -8.26
CA GLU A 21 3.33 -8.56 -8.81
C GLU A 21 3.74 -7.22 -8.21
N LEU A 22 3.78 -7.12 -6.89
CA LEU A 22 4.27 -5.92 -6.21
C LEU A 22 5.71 -5.57 -6.63
N LEU A 23 6.57 -6.57 -6.84
CA LEU A 23 7.94 -6.34 -7.31
C LEU A 23 7.95 -5.66 -8.68
N ALA A 24 7.12 -6.12 -9.61
CA ALA A 24 6.98 -5.51 -10.93
C ALA A 24 6.50 -4.06 -10.81
N HIS A 25 5.43 -3.82 -10.06
CA HIS A 25 4.87 -2.48 -9.82
C HIS A 25 5.88 -1.54 -9.16
N LEU A 26 6.61 -1.99 -8.13
CA LEU A 26 7.62 -1.18 -7.44
C LEU A 26 8.80 -0.81 -8.35
N LYS A 27 9.20 -1.67 -9.27
CA LYS A 27 10.25 -1.34 -10.26
C LYS A 27 9.80 -0.23 -11.20
N VAL A 28 8.56 -0.31 -11.70
CA VAL A 28 7.96 0.74 -12.53
C VAL A 28 7.84 2.03 -11.72
N ALA A 29 7.24 1.98 -10.53
CA ALA A 29 7.09 3.12 -9.66
C ALA A 29 8.43 3.80 -9.36
N LYS A 30 9.48 3.02 -9.01
CA LYS A 30 10.83 3.56 -8.76
C LYS A 30 11.39 4.29 -9.97
N ARG A 31 11.27 3.73 -11.17
CA ARG A 31 11.71 4.37 -12.40
C ARG A 31 11.02 5.72 -12.60
N GLU A 32 9.70 5.75 -12.43
CA GLU A 32 8.91 6.95 -12.67
C GLU A 32 9.14 8.04 -11.62
N ILE A 33 9.21 7.70 -10.33
CA ILE A 33 9.50 8.69 -9.28
C ILE A 33 10.90 9.31 -9.45
N ILE A 34 11.89 8.52 -9.89
CA ILE A 34 13.23 9.05 -10.20
C ILE A 34 13.15 10.00 -11.41
N ARG A 35 12.41 9.65 -12.47
CA ARG A 35 12.20 10.51 -13.64
C ARG A 35 11.51 11.83 -13.26
N LEU A 36 10.64 11.79 -12.26
CA LEU A 36 9.94 12.96 -11.72
C LEU A 36 10.75 13.73 -10.66
N GLY A 37 12.04 13.42 -10.51
CA GLY A 37 13.00 14.17 -9.69
C GLY A 37 13.13 13.68 -8.24
N TRP A 38 12.52 12.55 -7.87
CA TRP A 38 12.78 11.96 -6.56
C TRP A 38 14.24 11.47 -6.50
N GLN A 39 15.00 12.04 -5.57
CA GLN A 39 16.34 11.59 -5.28
C GLN A 39 16.30 10.81 -3.97
N GLY A 40 16.45 9.50 -4.04
CA GLY A 40 16.57 8.67 -2.85
C GLY A 40 17.77 9.12 -2.02
N ASP A 41 17.51 9.67 -0.84
CA ASP A 41 18.56 10.02 0.11
C ASP A 41 18.81 8.80 1.03
N PRO A 42 20.03 8.23 1.04
CA PRO A 42 20.36 7.07 1.87
C PRO A 42 20.15 7.28 3.37
N SER A 43 20.10 8.53 3.83
CA SER A 43 19.85 8.86 5.24
C SER A 43 18.37 8.82 5.63
N GLN A 44 17.47 8.71 4.66
CA GLN A 44 16.02 8.74 4.91
C GLN A 44 15.45 7.34 5.03
N LEU A 45 14.49 7.22 5.94
CA LEU A 45 13.79 5.97 6.16
C LEU A 45 12.72 5.73 5.09
N ILE A 46 12.56 4.49 4.73
CA ILE A 46 11.45 3.99 3.92
C ILE A 46 10.63 3.07 4.82
N LEU A 47 9.38 3.44 5.12
CA LEU A 47 8.53 2.68 6.01
C LEU A 47 7.65 1.71 5.22
N TYR A 48 7.60 0.46 5.68
CA TYR A 48 6.70 -0.55 5.15
C TYR A 48 5.84 -1.14 6.28
N PRO A 49 4.74 -0.45 6.65
CA PRO A 49 3.79 -0.97 7.63
C PRO A 49 3.01 -2.15 7.07
N GLY A 50 2.57 -3.05 7.95
CA GLY A 50 1.83 -4.26 7.59
C GLY A 50 2.62 -5.20 6.68
N SER A 51 3.96 -5.13 6.74
CA SER A 51 4.83 -5.86 5.82
C SER A 51 4.72 -7.38 5.97
N ASN A 52 4.21 -7.86 7.09
CA ASN A 52 4.20 -9.29 7.39
C ASN A 52 5.61 -9.89 7.19
N SER A 53 5.74 -10.95 6.40
CA SER A 53 7.03 -11.54 6.01
C SER A 53 7.44 -11.19 4.56
N ASP A 54 6.82 -10.17 3.98
CA ASP A 54 7.12 -9.69 2.63
C ASP A 54 8.35 -8.78 2.64
N ARG A 55 9.35 -9.13 1.84
CA ARG A 55 10.60 -8.38 1.68
C ARG A 55 10.69 -7.62 0.35
N THR A 56 9.61 -7.59 -0.42
CA THR A 56 9.59 -7.05 -1.79
C THR A 56 10.08 -5.61 -1.84
N MET A 57 9.69 -4.78 -0.87
CA MET A 57 10.14 -3.39 -0.80
C MET A 57 11.66 -3.30 -0.66
N THR A 58 12.28 -4.17 0.15
CA THR A 58 13.74 -4.21 0.34
C THR A 58 14.47 -4.65 -0.92
N GLU A 59 13.89 -5.55 -1.73
CA GLU A 59 14.49 -5.94 -3.02
C GLU A 59 14.62 -4.76 -3.99
N VAL A 60 13.73 -3.77 -3.89
CA VAL A 60 13.73 -2.60 -4.78
C VAL A 60 14.50 -1.43 -4.21
N PHE A 61 14.35 -1.16 -2.91
CA PHE A 61 14.87 0.05 -2.27
C PHE A 61 16.03 -0.21 -1.30
N GLY A 62 16.39 -1.46 -1.05
CA GLY A 62 17.54 -1.82 -0.24
C GLY A 62 17.33 -1.67 1.26
N ASN A 63 18.45 -1.52 2.00
CA ASN A 63 18.47 -1.58 3.46
C ASN A 63 17.89 -0.36 4.19
N GLN A 64 17.41 0.65 3.48
CA GLN A 64 16.70 1.80 4.05
C GLN A 64 15.27 1.43 4.51
N VAL A 65 14.76 0.29 4.05
CA VAL A 65 13.41 -0.18 4.38
C VAL A 65 13.35 -0.65 5.82
N VAL A 66 12.38 -0.11 6.55
CA VAL A 66 11.99 -0.55 7.89
C VAL A 66 10.67 -1.29 7.77
N HIS A 67 10.70 -2.58 8.04
CA HIS A 67 9.52 -3.42 8.09
C HIS A 67 8.81 -3.25 9.44
N ILE A 68 7.57 -2.83 9.44
CA ILE A 68 6.79 -2.53 10.64
C ILE A 68 5.57 -3.43 10.65
N ASP A 69 5.40 -4.25 11.69
CA ASP A 69 4.24 -5.13 11.83
C ASP A 69 4.07 -5.52 13.30
N PRO A 70 2.86 -5.52 13.86
CA PRO A 70 2.62 -5.99 15.23
C PRO A 70 2.77 -7.52 15.38
N ASP A 71 2.74 -8.30 14.29
CA ASP A 71 2.90 -9.77 14.33
C ASP A 71 4.39 -10.15 14.40
N ASP A 72 4.83 -10.59 15.60
CA ASP A 72 6.20 -11.04 15.87
C ASP A 72 6.64 -12.22 15.00
N LYS A 73 5.73 -13.15 14.70
CA LYS A 73 6.02 -14.33 13.90
C LYS A 73 6.31 -13.99 12.45
N ALA A 74 5.58 -13.02 11.94
CA ALA A 74 5.80 -12.51 10.60
C ALA A 74 7.18 -11.85 10.48
N LEU A 75 7.51 -10.96 11.40
CA LEU A 75 8.79 -10.24 11.40
C LEU A 75 9.99 -11.14 11.71
N ALA A 76 9.84 -12.20 12.54
CA ALA A 76 10.93 -13.11 12.87
C ALA A 76 11.60 -13.75 11.64
N LEU A 77 10.85 -13.92 10.54
CA LEU A 77 11.39 -14.43 9.28
C LEU A 77 12.27 -13.40 8.56
N LEU A 78 11.93 -12.12 8.67
CA LEU A 78 12.70 -11.00 8.11
C LEU A 78 13.95 -10.75 8.97
N GLN A 79 13.82 -10.75 10.28
CA GLN A 79 14.94 -10.59 11.24
C GLN A 79 16.04 -11.64 11.02
N LYS A 80 15.66 -12.90 10.83
CA LYS A 80 16.60 -13.99 10.53
C LYS A 80 17.43 -13.75 9.25
N LYS A 81 16.93 -12.93 8.35
CA LYS A 81 17.63 -12.52 7.11
C LYS A 81 18.39 -11.22 7.25
N GLY A 82 18.40 -10.61 8.43
CA GLY A 82 19.11 -9.36 8.70
C GLY A 82 18.41 -8.10 8.22
N PHE A 83 17.11 -8.15 7.89
CA PHE A 83 16.34 -6.97 7.55
C PHE A 83 16.00 -6.14 8.80
N ARG A 84 15.89 -4.83 8.64
CA ARG A 84 15.46 -3.92 9.69
C ARG A 84 13.96 -4.10 9.94
N THR A 85 13.59 -4.44 11.18
CA THR A 85 12.20 -4.75 11.56
C THR A 85 11.85 -4.08 12.88
N GLU A 86 10.60 -3.64 13.02
CA GLU A 86 10.06 -3.05 14.23
C GLU A 86 8.70 -3.70 14.55
N GLN A 87 8.61 -4.32 15.74
CA GLN A 87 7.40 -5.02 16.16
C GLN A 87 6.45 -4.07 16.88
N MET A 88 5.72 -3.28 16.10
CA MET A 88 4.75 -2.30 16.60
C MET A 88 3.82 -1.84 15.48
N THR A 89 2.86 -0.98 15.79
CA THR A 89 2.08 -0.27 14.78
C THR A 89 2.90 0.87 14.16
N ILE A 90 2.45 1.39 13.01
CA ILE A 90 3.12 2.55 12.41
C ILE A 90 2.97 3.79 13.30
N GLU A 91 1.85 3.96 13.97
CA GLU A 91 1.60 5.05 14.91
C GLU A 91 2.60 5.04 16.07
N ASP A 92 2.82 3.86 16.68
CA ASP A 92 3.78 3.71 17.77
C ASP A 92 5.21 3.95 17.28
N TYR A 93 5.55 3.48 16.07
CA TYR A 93 6.85 3.72 15.48
C TYR A 93 7.10 5.22 15.29
N ILE A 94 6.15 5.94 14.70
CA ILE A 94 6.22 7.38 14.49
C ILE A 94 6.32 8.15 15.81
N ALA A 95 5.57 7.74 16.83
CA ALA A 95 5.62 8.37 18.16
C ALA A 95 7.00 8.22 18.84
N ASN A 96 7.70 7.11 18.54
CA ASN A 96 9.03 6.84 19.10
C ASN A 96 10.19 7.40 18.24
N MET A 97 9.90 7.91 17.03
CA MET A 97 10.93 8.50 16.17
C MET A 97 11.51 9.79 16.78
N SER A 98 12.82 9.96 16.66
CA SER A 98 13.44 11.24 17.02
C SER A 98 12.98 12.36 16.06
N ASP A 99 13.02 13.62 16.54
CA ASP A 99 12.64 14.79 15.72
C ASP A 99 13.58 15.02 14.52
N ARG A 100 14.76 14.43 14.56
CA ARG A 100 15.76 14.55 13.49
C ARG A 100 15.54 13.55 12.36
N GLU A 101 14.85 12.45 12.63
CA GLU A 101 14.57 11.45 11.62
C GLU A 101 13.45 11.92 10.70
N LYS A 102 13.65 11.71 9.41
CA LYS A 102 12.66 12.03 8.37
C LYS A 102 12.35 10.78 7.56
N VAL A 103 11.06 10.66 7.21
CA VAL A 103 10.58 9.61 6.35
C VAL A 103 10.66 10.10 4.90
N GLY A 104 11.36 9.38 4.06
CA GLY A 104 11.47 9.68 2.63
C GLY A 104 10.37 9.03 1.81
N MET A 105 9.90 7.86 2.25
CA MET A 105 8.86 7.10 1.56
C MET A 105 8.05 6.23 2.53
N ILE A 106 6.79 6.01 2.20
CA ILE A 106 5.90 5.05 2.87
C ILE A 106 5.30 4.14 1.80
N LEU A 107 5.31 2.82 2.04
CA LEU A 107 4.55 1.85 1.25
C LEU A 107 3.36 1.36 2.08
N SER A 108 2.14 1.77 1.72
CA SER A 108 0.90 1.23 2.28
C SER A 108 0.30 0.21 1.31
N TYR A 109 0.81 -1.03 1.36
CA TYR A 109 0.32 -2.13 0.53
C TYR A 109 -0.37 -3.16 1.43
N ASN A 110 -1.69 -3.22 1.36
CA ASN A 110 -2.56 -4.01 2.24
C ASN A 110 -2.41 -3.69 3.74
N ALA A 111 -1.97 -2.47 4.07
CA ALA A 111 -1.59 -2.06 5.42
C ALA A 111 -2.65 -1.21 6.13
N GLY A 112 -3.79 -0.95 5.49
CA GLY A 112 -4.78 0.01 5.99
C GLY A 112 -4.40 1.47 5.70
N LEU A 113 -5.05 2.39 6.40
CA LEU A 113 -4.86 3.82 6.19
C LEU A 113 -3.50 4.29 6.71
N VAL A 114 -2.91 5.26 6.03
CA VAL A 114 -1.69 5.94 6.51
C VAL A 114 -2.09 7.00 7.53
N PRO A 115 -1.65 6.92 8.80
CA PRO A 115 -2.05 7.87 9.83
C PRO A 115 -1.47 9.27 9.55
N ASP A 116 -2.21 10.31 9.97
CA ASP A 116 -1.79 11.70 9.79
C ASP A 116 -0.41 11.99 10.41
N SER A 117 -0.12 11.37 11.55
CA SER A 117 1.20 11.48 12.19
C SER A 117 2.35 11.00 11.30
N ALA A 118 2.13 9.97 10.48
CA ALA A 118 3.12 9.50 9.52
C ALA A 118 3.25 10.45 8.33
N LEU A 119 2.15 11.08 7.90
CA LEU A 119 2.17 12.12 6.86
C LEU A 119 2.91 13.37 7.32
N GLU A 120 2.80 13.76 8.58
CA GLU A 120 3.57 14.87 9.17
C GLU A 120 5.08 14.60 9.15
N ARG A 121 5.50 13.37 9.44
CA ARG A 121 6.92 12.94 9.42
C ARG A 121 7.47 12.74 8.02
N LEU A 122 6.60 12.54 7.02
CA LEU A 122 7.02 12.47 5.62
C LEU A 122 7.62 13.82 5.22
N ARG A 123 8.81 13.82 4.65
CA ARG A 123 9.47 15.04 4.18
C ARG A 123 8.72 15.69 3.01
N GLU A 124 8.96 16.95 2.76
CA GLU A 124 8.55 17.60 1.51
C GLU A 124 9.17 16.87 0.30
N GLY A 125 8.37 16.64 -0.73
CA GLY A 125 8.74 15.81 -1.87
C GLY A 125 8.86 14.32 -1.56
N GLY A 126 8.54 13.90 -0.34
CA GLY A 126 8.45 12.49 0.06
C GLY A 126 7.33 11.76 -0.68
N ILE A 127 7.48 10.46 -0.84
CA ILE A 127 6.62 9.63 -1.67
C ILE A 127 5.78 8.68 -0.81
N ILE A 128 4.53 8.51 -1.18
CA ILE A 128 3.69 7.42 -0.68
C ILE A 128 3.30 6.54 -1.85
N LEU A 129 3.52 5.24 -1.68
CA LEU A 129 3.05 4.21 -2.59
C LEU A 129 1.92 3.48 -1.88
N ALA A 130 0.74 3.43 -2.45
CA ALA A 130 -0.41 2.77 -1.84
C ALA A 130 -1.21 1.98 -2.86
N ASN A 131 -1.70 0.80 -2.47
CA ASN A 131 -2.81 0.17 -3.17
C ASN A 131 -4.13 0.60 -2.52
N ASN A 132 -5.27 0.22 -3.10
CA ASN A 132 -6.56 0.66 -2.60
C ASN A 132 -7.31 -0.40 -1.77
N TRP A 133 -6.64 -1.46 -1.37
CA TRP A 133 -7.17 -2.33 -0.33
C TRP A 133 -7.40 -1.48 0.93
N HIS A 134 -8.54 -1.61 1.54
CA HIS A 134 -8.97 -0.79 2.69
C HIS A 134 -9.18 0.71 2.39
N GLY A 135 -9.28 1.13 1.13
CA GLY A 135 -9.51 2.53 0.77
C GLY A 135 -8.29 3.45 0.97
N SER A 136 -7.07 2.89 1.08
CA SER A 136 -5.87 3.67 1.41
C SER A 136 -5.55 4.72 0.36
N ALA A 137 -5.68 4.41 -0.93
CA ALA A 137 -5.40 5.37 -1.99
C ALA A 137 -6.48 6.46 -2.07
N ASP A 138 -7.76 6.13 -1.85
CA ASP A 138 -8.85 7.10 -1.79
C ASP A 138 -8.68 8.07 -0.61
N ASP A 139 -8.32 7.56 0.56
CA ASP A 139 -8.04 8.39 1.73
C ASP A 139 -6.90 9.38 1.45
N LEU A 140 -5.78 8.89 0.91
CA LEU A 140 -4.63 9.72 0.55
C LEU A 140 -4.98 10.77 -0.51
N HIS A 141 -5.81 10.44 -1.51
CA HIS A 141 -6.25 11.38 -2.54
C HIS A 141 -7.09 12.53 -1.95
N SER A 142 -7.79 12.29 -0.86
CA SER A 142 -8.58 13.29 -0.14
C SER A 142 -7.75 14.24 0.74
N LYS A 143 -6.50 13.88 1.06
CA LYS A 143 -5.65 14.62 2.00
C LYS A 143 -5.05 15.87 1.35
N LYS A 144 -5.17 17.00 2.02
CA LYS A 144 -4.49 18.24 1.60
C LYS A 144 -2.98 18.09 1.71
N GLY A 145 -2.26 18.67 0.76
CA GLY A 145 -0.79 18.65 0.73
C GLY A 145 -0.21 17.36 0.18
N LEU A 146 -1.04 16.48 -0.40
CA LEU A 146 -0.61 15.35 -1.20
C LEU A 146 -1.05 15.54 -2.66
N GLU A 147 -0.15 15.33 -3.59
CA GLU A 147 -0.38 15.33 -5.02
C GLU A 147 -0.39 13.89 -5.53
N LEU A 148 -1.44 13.47 -6.21
CA LEU A 148 -1.44 12.22 -6.97
C LEU A 148 -0.60 12.41 -8.23
N ILE A 149 0.57 11.78 -8.30
CA ILE A 149 1.47 11.89 -9.45
C ILE A 149 1.27 10.81 -10.50
N GLY A 150 0.61 9.73 -10.16
CA GLY A 150 0.23 8.67 -11.10
C GLY A 150 -0.06 7.34 -10.45
N ALA A 151 -0.29 6.34 -11.28
CA ALA A 151 -0.52 4.97 -10.84
C ALA A 151 0.15 3.96 -11.79
N VAL A 152 0.64 2.86 -11.23
CA VAL A 152 1.01 1.67 -11.98
C VAL A 152 -0.21 0.77 -12.05
N VAL A 153 -0.66 0.46 -13.25
CA VAL A 153 -1.91 -0.28 -13.48
C VAL A 153 -1.73 -1.74 -13.13
N GLN A 154 -2.69 -2.29 -12.40
CA GLN A 154 -2.72 -3.70 -12.02
C GLN A 154 -2.51 -4.63 -13.21
N GLY A 155 -1.67 -5.66 -13.04
CA GLY A 155 -1.43 -6.69 -14.04
C GLY A 155 -0.62 -6.21 -15.26
N THR A 156 -0.17 -4.96 -15.27
CA THR A 156 0.64 -4.37 -16.35
C THR A 156 1.91 -3.71 -15.83
N GLU A 157 2.73 -3.20 -16.74
CA GLU A 157 3.84 -2.29 -16.42
C GLU A 157 3.53 -0.85 -16.85
N ASP A 158 2.26 -0.55 -17.12
CA ASP A 158 1.84 0.77 -17.56
C ASP A 158 1.79 1.75 -16.39
N PHE A 159 2.36 2.91 -16.61
CA PHE A 159 2.27 4.05 -15.70
C PHE A 159 1.38 5.13 -16.31
N VAL A 160 0.33 5.49 -15.59
CA VAL A 160 -0.65 6.50 -16.00
C VAL A 160 -0.64 7.69 -15.06
N THR A 161 -1.00 8.88 -15.56
CA THR A 161 -0.97 10.14 -14.79
C THR A 161 -2.26 10.94 -15.03
N GLY A 162 -2.46 11.99 -14.23
CA GLY A 162 -3.57 12.94 -14.36
C GLY A 162 -4.93 12.25 -14.35
N PRO A 163 -5.89 12.68 -15.19
CA PRO A 163 -7.26 12.17 -15.18
C PRO A 163 -7.37 10.64 -15.32
N THR A 164 -6.42 10.01 -16.01
CA THR A 164 -6.42 8.55 -16.14
C THR A 164 -6.12 7.88 -14.80
N ALA A 165 -5.15 8.38 -14.03
CA ALA A 165 -4.85 7.86 -12.69
C ALA A 165 -5.98 8.14 -11.70
N GLU A 166 -6.62 9.32 -11.80
CA GLU A 166 -7.79 9.69 -10.99
C GLU A 166 -8.99 8.80 -11.30
N ASN A 167 -9.24 8.51 -12.58
CA ASN A 167 -10.32 7.62 -12.99
C ASN A 167 -10.13 6.19 -12.48
N LEU A 168 -8.89 5.70 -12.35
CA LEU A 168 -8.63 4.40 -11.73
C LEU A 168 -9.08 4.35 -10.27
N LEU A 169 -8.94 5.43 -9.50
CA LEU A 169 -9.49 5.54 -8.14
C LEU A 169 -11.03 5.46 -8.16
N GLY A 170 -11.65 5.99 -9.21
CA GLY A 170 -13.10 5.95 -9.42
C GLY A 170 -13.65 4.60 -9.91
N MET A 171 -12.81 3.72 -10.45
CA MET A 171 -13.24 2.41 -10.93
C MET A 171 -13.56 1.50 -9.75
N GLN A 172 -14.85 1.19 -9.60
CA GLN A 172 -15.33 0.29 -8.55
C GLN A 172 -15.22 -1.15 -9.05
N CYS A 173 -14.45 -1.98 -8.34
CA CYS A 173 -14.56 -3.42 -8.45
C CYS A 173 -15.35 -3.90 -7.24
N PHE A 174 -16.46 -4.58 -7.48
CA PHE A 174 -17.25 -5.17 -6.40
C PHE A 174 -16.92 -6.65 -6.30
N VAL A 175 -16.53 -7.09 -5.13
CA VAL A 175 -16.48 -8.52 -4.85
C VAL A 175 -17.76 -8.87 -4.09
N TYR A 176 -18.63 -9.56 -4.77
CA TYR A 176 -19.88 -10.07 -4.24
C TYR A 176 -19.68 -11.51 -3.76
N SER A 177 -19.94 -11.78 -2.51
CA SER A 177 -19.93 -13.13 -1.97
C SER A 177 -21.26 -13.45 -1.31
N ALA A 178 -22.16 -14.08 -2.06
CA ALA A 178 -23.35 -14.69 -1.52
C ALA A 178 -23.24 -16.21 -1.69
N GLY A 179 -23.40 -16.96 -0.61
CA GLY A 179 -23.41 -18.42 -0.68
C GLY A 179 -22.14 -19.06 -1.25
N GLY A 180 -21.00 -18.37 -1.20
CA GLY A 180 -19.74 -18.88 -1.71
C GLY A 180 -19.44 -18.58 -3.19
N HIS A 181 -20.29 -17.83 -3.86
CA HIS A 181 -20.01 -17.31 -5.21
C HIS A 181 -19.38 -15.92 -5.13
N VAL A 182 -18.30 -15.72 -5.88
CA VAL A 182 -17.64 -14.44 -6.07
C VAL A 182 -17.99 -13.93 -7.45
N ASN A 183 -18.60 -12.74 -7.54
CA ASN A 183 -18.80 -12.03 -8.80
C ASN A 183 -17.89 -10.79 -8.81
N GLU A 184 -16.91 -10.78 -9.67
CA GLU A 184 -15.90 -9.71 -9.78
C GLU A 184 -16.40 -8.51 -10.60
N ASN A 185 -17.52 -8.66 -11.32
CA ASN A 185 -18.12 -7.61 -12.15
C ASN A 185 -19.66 -7.62 -12.05
N PRO A 186 -20.24 -7.36 -10.88
CA PRO A 186 -21.69 -7.35 -10.73
C PRO A 186 -22.31 -6.14 -11.46
N THR A 187 -23.53 -6.32 -11.93
CA THR A 187 -24.35 -5.22 -12.47
C THR A 187 -24.83 -4.32 -11.33
N GLU A 188 -25.23 -3.08 -11.65
CA GLU A 188 -25.82 -2.15 -10.66
C GLU A 188 -27.09 -2.73 -9.98
N GLU A 189 -27.86 -3.55 -10.68
CA GLU A 189 -29.03 -4.23 -10.14
C GLU A 189 -28.63 -5.30 -9.10
N GLU A 190 -27.61 -6.11 -9.39
CA GLU A 190 -27.05 -7.09 -8.45
C GLU A 190 -26.45 -6.41 -7.22
N ILE A 191 -25.79 -5.27 -7.39
CA ILE A 191 -25.28 -4.42 -6.31
C ILE A 191 -26.44 -3.90 -5.43
N GLY A 192 -27.52 -3.40 -6.07
CA GLY A 192 -28.69 -2.89 -5.35
C GLY A 192 -29.39 -3.97 -4.55
N GLN A 193 -29.52 -5.16 -5.12
CA GLN A 193 -30.16 -6.30 -4.48
C GLN A 193 -29.33 -6.85 -3.32
N ALA A 194 -28.03 -6.91 -3.50
CA ALA A 194 -27.09 -7.38 -2.49
C ALA A 194 -27.00 -6.43 -1.27
N ARG A 195 -27.12 -5.11 -1.48
CA ARG A 195 -27.18 -4.14 -0.37
C ARG A 195 -28.41 -4.30 0.52
N ALA A 196 -29.47 -4.91 -0.01
CA ALA A 196 -30.72 -5.19 0.72
C ALA A 196 -30.69 -6.52 1.48
N ASP A 197 -29.72 -7.38 1.20
CA ASP A 197 -29.62 -8.73 1.78
C ASP A 197 -28.58 -8.74 2.90
N ALA A 198 -29.02 -8.91 4.15
CA ALA A 198 -28.18 -8.88 5.34
C ALA A 198 -27.16 -10.05 5.41
N ASP A 199 -27.36 -11.10 4.61
CA ASP A 199 -26.45 -12.25 4.55
C ASP A 199 -25.34 -12.09 3.50
N VAL A 200 -25.28 -10.93 2.81
CA VAL A 200 -24.30 -10.61 1.81
C VAL A 200 -23.22 -9.74 2.41
N VAL A 201 -21.98 -10.25 2.45
CA VAL A 201 -20.82 -9.44 2.77
C VAL A 201 -20.41 -8.67 1.51
N PHE A 202 -20.58 -7.36 1.56
CA PHE A 202 -20.21 -6.44 0.51
C PHE A 202 -18.82 -5.89 0.79
N GLU A 203 -17.88 -6.19 -0.09
CA GLU A 203 -16.59 -5.50 -0.09
C GLU A 203 -16.48 -4.74 -1.41
N GLU A 204 -16.52 -3.40 -1.32
CA GLU A 204 -16.32 -2.50 -2.46
C GLU A 204 -14.81 -2.27 -2.65
N TYR A 205 -14.27 -2.70 -3.79
CA TYR A 205 -12.87 -2.48 -4.14
C TYR A 205 -12.77 -1.66 -5.43
N ARG A 206 -11.89 -0.66 -5.43
CA ARG A 206 -11.58 0.15 -6.60
C ARG A 206 -10.20 -0.23 -7.10
N SER A 207 -10.10 -1.02 -8.18
CA SER A 207 -8.83 -1.49 -8.75
C SER A 207 -7.76 -1.80 -7.68
N PRO A 208 -8.03 -2.74 -6.76
CA PRO A 208 -7.34 -2.81 -5.47
C PRO A 208 -5.84 -3.04 -5.58
N ASP A 209 -5.38 -3.66 -6.65
CA ASP A 209 -3.99 -4.06 -6.83
C ASP A 209 -3.16 -3.08 -7.68
N SER A 210 -3.77 -2.02 -8.24
CA SER A 210 -3.01 -0.91 -8.81
C SER A 210 -2.22 -0.19 -7.71
N LEU A 211 -1.05 0.35 -8.06
CA LEU A 211 -0.18 1.04 -7.10
C LEU A 211 -0.19 2.53 -7.40
N TRP A 212 -0.89 3.32 -6.59
CA TRP A 212 -0.93 4.79 -6.68
C TRP A 212 0.29 5.41 -6.03
N ILE A 213 0.73 6.50 -6.62
CA ILE A 213 1.93 7.23 -6.21
C ILE A 213 1.52 8.65 -5.85
N PHE A 214 1.70 9.00 -4.58
CA PHE A 214 1.46 10.33 -4.05
C PHE A 214 2.78 10.99 -3.68
N ARG A 215 2.84 12.32 -3.81
CA ARG A 215 3.97 13.15 -3.40
C ARG A 215 3.50 14.20 -2.41
N LYS A 216 4.22 14.36 -1.31
CA LYS A 216 4.00 15.47 -0.39
C LYS A 216 4.43 16.78 -1.04
N GLU A 217 3.51 17.73 -1.12
CA GLU A 217 3.79 19.05 -1.67
C GLU A 217 4.80 19.81 -0.80
N SER A 218 5.60 20.62 -1.44
CA SER A 218 6.46 21.57 -0.74
C SER A 218 5.62 22.77 -0.29
N VAL A 219 5.72 23.13 0.96
CA VAL A 219 5.12 24.37 1.45
C VAL A 219 5.81 25.53 0.71
N LYS A 220 5.08 26.19 -0.18
CA LYS A 220 5.57 27.43 -0.80
C LYS A 220 5.72 28.45 0.33
N SER A 221 6.96 28.81 0.67
CA SER A 221 7.22 30.00 1.49
C SER A 221 6.72 31.22 0.72
N GLU A 222 5.65 31.83 1.21
CA GLU A 222 5.19 33.14 0.76
C GLU A 222 6.24 34.23 1.06
#